data_9488fcbee85266ff04610260560eca75
#
_entry.id   9488fcbee85266ff04610260560eca75
#
_cell.length_a   1.000
_cell.length_b   1.000
_cell.length_c   1.000
_cell.angle_alpha   90.00
_cell.angle_beta   90.00
_cell.angle_gamma   90.00
#
_symmetry.space_group_name_H-M   'P 1'
#
loop_
_entity.id
_entity.type
_entity.pdbx_description
1 polymer ?
#
loop_
_entity_poly.entity_id
_entity_poly.type
_entity_poly.pdbx_seq_one_letter_code
_entity_poly.pdbx_strand_id
1 'polypeptide(L)'
;MTSRSSRPAPEAEPASEREIILAAQRGSEEAFGELVRRHQRRAYAVARSISATHEDAEDAVQDGFLHAWRALDRFRTDQPFSAWLGRIVANAALDLARRRKVRATEALPEGLSAPSRDPAADAELRRRLGEALETLTAPQKAVVVLHDVEGFTHAEIGALLDMPEGTARAHLHHARAALRKTLSDLRGES
;
A
#
# COMPACT_ATOMS: atom_id res chain seq x y z
N MET A 1 -43.73 32.44 -27.99
CA MET A 1 -43.23 31.10 -27.60
C MET A 1 -41.72 31.23 -27.34
N THR A 2 -41.38 31.44 -26.09
CA THR A 2 -39.98 31.67 -25.68
C THR A 2 -39.42 30.39 -25.09
N SER A 3 -38.50 29.74 -25.85
CA SER A 3 -37.78 28.52 -25.45
C SER A 3 -36.84 28.87 -24.29
N ARG A 4 -37.14 28.40 -23.10
CA ARG A 4 -36.18 28.41 -21.98
C ARG A 4 -35.10 27.36 -22.22
N SER A 5 -33.90 27.85 -22.59
CA SER A 5 -32.69 27.04 -22.63
C SER A 5 -32.35 26.64 -21.19
N SER A 6 -32.52 25.37 -20.87
CA SER A 6 -32.06 24.78 -19.60
C SER A 6 -30.53 24.75 -19.62
N ARG A 7 -29.93 25.64 -18.83
CA ARG A 7 -28.49 25.61 -18.52
C ARG A 7 -28.22 24.33 -17.73
N PRO A 8 -27.25 23.48 -18.13
CA PRO A 8 -26.89 22.32 -17.33
C PRO A 8 -26.39 22.79 -15.96
N ALA A 9 -26.83 22.07 -14.91
CA ALA A 9 -26.34 22.29 -13.55
C ALA A 9 -24.81 22.14 -13.54
N PRO A 10 -24.08 22.94 -12.76
CA PRO A 10 -22.64 22.77 -12.61
C PRO A 10 -22.36 21.37 -12.08
N GLU A 11 -21.54 20.61 -12.80
CA GLU A 11 -21.03 19.32 -12.30
C GLU A 11 -20.35 19.61 -10.96
N ALA A 12 -20.82 18.94 -9.90
CA ALA A 12 -20.29 19.11 -8.57
C ALA A 12 -18.79 18.74 -8.62
N GLU A 13 -17.92 19.66 -8.24
CA GLU A 13 -16.50 19.39 -8.13
C GLU A 13 -16.29 18.16 -7.21
N PRO A 14 -15.36 17.25 -7.55
CA PRO A 14 -15.15 16.06 -6.74
C PRO A 14 -14.76 16.49 -5.32
N ALA A 15 -15.48 15.99 -4.32
CA ALA A 15 -15.24 16.30 -2.93
C ALA A 15 -13.78 16.07 -2.54
N SER A 16 -13.21 17.00 -1.81
CA SER A 16 -11.84 16.88 -1.30
C SER A 16 -11.72 15.66 -0.39
N GLU A 17 -10.54 15.06 -0.30
CA GLU A 17 -10.32 13.90 0.58
C GLU A 17 -10.72 14.20 2.02
N ARG A 18 -10.45 15.42 2.50
CA ARG A 18 -10.83 15.87 3.84
C ARG A 18 -12.34 15.87 4.05
N GLU A 19 -13.11 16.35 3.08
CA GLU A 19 -14.58 16.36 3.15
C GLU A 19 -15.14 14.93 3.19
N ILE A 20 -14.57 14.04 2.39
CA ILE A 20 -14.95 12.62 2.37
C ILE A 20 -14.63 11.97 3.72
N ILE A 21 -13.46 12.21 4.30
CA ILE A 21 -13.09 11.71 5.62
C ILE A 21 -14.07 12.20 6.69
N LEU A 22 -14.38 13.50 6.71
CA LEU A 22 -15.32 14.08 7.66
C LEU A 22 -16.74 13.51 7.50
N ALA A 23 -17.19 13.21 6.28
CA ALA A 23 -18.45 12.56 6.03
C ALA A 23 -18.45 11.11 6.54
N ALA A 24 -17.38 10.37 6.29
CA ALA A 24 -17.21 9.00 6.78
C ALA A 24 -17.12 8.95 8.32
N GLN A 25 -16.46 9.91 8.98
CA GLN A 25 -16.44 10.05 10.44
C GLN A 25 -17.84 10.29 11.05
N ARG A 26 -18.75 10.89 10.27
CA ARG A 26 -20.17 11.05 10.66
C ARG A 26 -21.02 9.81 10.37
N GLY A 27 -20.40 8.70 9.93
CA GLY A 27 -21.07 7.43 9.67
C GLY A 27 -21.53 7.23 8.22
N SER A 28 -21.08 8.06 7.26
CA SER A 28 -21.41 7.83 5.84
C SER A 28 -20.62 6.65 5.28
N GLU A 29 -21.30 5.52 5.07
CA GLU A 29 -20.72 4.33 4.43
C GLU A 29 -20.32 4.62 2.98
N GLU A 30 -21.08 5.46 2.27
CA GLU A 30 -20.77 5.87 0.89
C GLU A 30 -19.45 6.63 0.83
N ALA A 31 -19.23 7.58 1.75
CA ALA A 31 -17.98 8.32 1.84
C ALA A 31 -16.80 7.40 2.20
N PHE A 32 -16.99 6.44 3.09
CA PHE A 32 -15.97 5.45 3.38
C PHE A 32 -15.69 4.54 2.17
N GLY A 33 -16.70 4.12 1.44
CA GLY A 33 -16.56 3.39 0.18
C GLY A 33 -15.71 4.14 -0.84
N GLU A 34 -15.82 5.48 -0.89
CA GLU A 34 -14.95 6.31 -1.73
C GLU A 34 -13.49 6.30 -1.24
N LEU A 35 -13.25 6.36 0.07
CA LEU A 35 -11.89 6.21 0.63
C LEU A 35 -11.30 4.84 0.29
N VAL A 36 -12.09 3.77 0.35
CA VAL A 36 -11.67 2.43 -0.07
C VAL A 36 -11.25 2.45 -1.53
N ARG A 37 -12.07 2.97 -2.45
CA ARG A 37 -11.76 3.04 -3.89
C ARG A 37 -10.46 3.80 -4.17
N ARG A 38 -10.24 4.93 -3.48
CA ARG A 38 -9.04 5.77 -3.66
C ARG A 38 -7.77 5.09 -3.15
N HIS A 39 -7.86 4.35 -2.04
CA HIS A 39 -6.68 3.85 -1.33
C HIS A 39 -6.43 2.36 -1.47
N GLN A 40 -7.35 1.56 -2.03
CA GLN A 40 -7.21 0.09 -2.11
C GLN A 40 -5.94 -0.38 -2.81
N ARG A 41 -5.52 0.29 -3.89
CA ARG A 41 -4.29 -0.08 -4.63
C ARG A 41 -3.05 0.09 -3.78
N ARG A 42 -2.98 1.20 -3.03
CA ARG A 42 -1.85 1.48 -2.13
C ARG A 42 -1.88 0.55 -0.92
N ALA A 43 -3.04 0.36 -0.30
CA ALA A 43 -3.22 -0.60 0.78
C ALA A 43 -2.76 -2.01 0.38
N TYR A 44 -3.15 -2.44 -0.82
CA TYR A 44 -2.71 -3.73 -1.36
C TYR A 44 -1.18 -3.80 -1.57
N ALA A 45 -0.55 -2.74 -2.07
CA ALA A 45 0.91 -2.71 -2.22
C ALA A 45 1.63 -2.85 -0.87
N VAL A 46 1.13 -2.19 0.19
CA VAL A 46 1.64 -2.35 1.56
C VAL A 46 1.47 -3.79 2.05
N ALA A 47 0.25 -4.32 2.00
CA ALA A 47 -0.02 -5.68 2.43
C ALA A 47 0.85 -6.69 1.67
N ARG A 48 0.94 -6.56 0.35
CA ARG A 48 1.70 -7.46 -0.53
C ARG A 48 3.21 -7.44 -0.26
N SER A 49 3.75 -6.31 0.22
CA SER A 49 5.17 -6.22 0.60
C SER A 49 5.53 -7.04 1.85
N ILE A 50 4.52 -7.39 2.64
CA ILE A 50 4.67 -8.09 3.92
C ILE A 50 4.17 -9.54 3.81
N SER A 51 3.10 -9.75 3.05
CA SER A 51 2.41 -11.05 2.92
C SER A 51 3.15 -12.01 1.99
N ALA A 52 3.13 -13.30 2.33
CA ALA A 52 3.73 -14.35 1.51
C ALA A 52 2.91 -14.65 0.25
N THR A 53 1.58 -14.62 0.35
CA THR A 53 0.65 -14.93 -0.76
C THR A 53 -0.23 -13.74 -1.12
N HIS A 54 -0.90 -13.83 -2.29
CA HIS A 54 -1.93 -12.88 -2.70
C HIS A 54 -3.13 -12.89 -1.75
N GLU A 55 -3.60 -14.09 -1.38
CA GLU A 55 -4.72 -14.26 -0.45
C GLU A 55 -4.46 -13.57 0.89
N ASP A 56 -3.27 -13.77 1.47
CA ASP A 56 -2.90 -13.08 2.71
C ASP A 56 -2.89 -11.56 2.54
N ALA A 57 -2.48 -11.07 1.38
CA ALA A 57 -2.47 -9.62 1.12
C ALA A 57 -3.91 -9.08 0.98
N GLU A 58 -4.80 -9.81 0.32
CA GLU A 58 -6.21 -9.45 0.18
C GLU A 58 -6.92 -9.47 1.53
N ASP A 59 -6.71 -10.52 2.32
CA ASP A 59 -7.24 -10.63 3.68
C ASP A 59 -6.73 -9.48 4.57
N ALA A 60 -5.44 -9.16 4.49
CA ALA A 60 -4.85 -8.05 5.25
C ALA A 60 -5.43 -6.69 4.85
N VAL A 61 -5.72 -6.48 3.58
CA VAL A 61 -6.39 -5.26 3.08
C VAL A 61 -7.82 -5.18 3.60
N GLN A 62 -8.56 -6.27 3.53
CA GLN A 62 -9.93 -6.32 4.02
C GLN A 62 -9.98 -6.06 5.53
N ASP A 63 -9.18 -6.76 6.32
CA ASP A 63 -9.06 -6.55 7.76
C ASP A 63 -8.61 -5.12 8.07
N GLY A 64 -7.65 -4.59 7.31
CA GLY A 64 -7.14 -3.23 7.45
C GLY A 64 -8.23 -2.18 7.25
N PHE A 65 -9.05 -2.29 6.22
CA PHE A 65 -10.19 -1.38 6.01
C PHE A 65 -11.26 -1.52 7.09
N LEU A 66 -11.55 -2.74 7.57
CA LEU A 66 -12.48 -2.94 8.68
C LEU A 66 -11.97 -2.30 9.98
N HIS A 67 -10.67 -2.43 10.27
CA HIS A 67 -10.06 -1.77 11.41
C HIS A 67 -10.04 -0.24 11.24
N ALA A 68 -9.75 0.25 10.03
CA ALA A 68 -9.79 1.67 9.72
C ALA A 68 -11.20 2.26 9.92
N TRP A 69 -12.24 1.59 9.45
CA TRP A 69 -13.63 2.00 9.67
C TRP A 69 -13.96 2.15 11.15
N ARG A 70 -13.58 1.16 11.97
CA ARG A 70 -13.83 1.14 13.41
C ARG A 70 -13.04 2.20 14.20
N ALA A 71 -11.89 2.63 13.66
CA ALA A 71 -11.02 3.61 14.31
C ALA A 71 -11.10 5.01 13.69
N LEU A 72 -11.96 5.21 12.69
CA LEU A 72 -12.01 6.41 11.88
C LEU A 72 -12.42 7.66 12.68
N ASP A 73 -13.25 7.48 13.70
CA ASP A 73 -13.66 8.53 14.64
C ASP A 73 -12.47 9.18 15.37
N ARG A 74 -11.38 8.43 15.55
CA ARG A 74 -10.14 8.87 16.21
C ARG A 74 -9.08 9.40 15.24
N PHE A 75 -9.34 9.26 13.93
CA PHE A 75 -8.39 9.75 12.93
C PHE A 75 -8.35 11.28 12.92
N ARG A 76 -7.13 11.82 13.00
CA ARG A 76 -6.89 13.28 12.94
C ARG A 76 -6.59 13.70 11.51
N THR A 77 -7.35 14.64 10.99
CA THR A 77 -7.23 15.14 9.62
C THR A 77 -6.02 16.06 9.37
N ASP A 78 -5.13 16.22 10.35
CA ASP A 78 -3.87 16.94 10.24
C ASP A 78 -2.71 16.07 9.72
N GLN A 79 -2.94 14.79 9.51
CA GLN A 79 -2.00 13.84 8.92
C GLN A 79 -2.58 13.21 7.64
N PRO A 80 -1.72 12.71 6.72
CA PRO A 80 -2.18 12.02 5.53
C PRO A 80 -2.97 10.75 5.87
N PHE A 81 -4.19 10.62 5.33
CA PHE A 81 -5.03 9.43 5.53
C PHE A 81 -4.33 8.15 5.04
N SER A 82 -3.63 8.25 3.90
CA SER A 82 -2.88 7.14 3.32
C SER A 82 -1.81 6.58 4.26
N ALA A 83 -1.09 7.42 5.00
CA ALA A 83 -0.06 6.98 5.95
C ALA A 83 -0.68 6.29 7.18
N TRP A 84 -1.79 6.83 7.69
CA TRP A 84 -2.53 6.23 8.79
C TRP A 84 -3.13 4.87 8.40
N LEU A 85 -3.79 4.79 7.24
CA LEU A 85 -4.33 3.55 6.70
C LEU A 85 -3.21 2.52 6.43
N GLY A 86 -2.09 2.96 5.86
CA GLY A 86 -0.94 2.10 5.59
C GLY A 86 -0.42 1.40 6.84
N ARG A 87 -0.37 2.10 8.00
CA ARG A 87 -0.02 1.49 9.29
C ARG A 87 -1.01 0.43 9.74
N ILE A 88 -2.30 0.68 9.58
CA ILE A 88 -3.35 -0.28 9.95
C ILE A 88 -3.23 -1.55 9.09
N VAL A 89 -3.08 -1.38 7.78
CA VAL A 89 -2.93 -2.50 6.83
C VAL A 89 -1.63 -3.27 7.07
N ALA A 90 -0.52 -2.58 7.33
CA ALA A 90 0.74 -3.23 7.66
C ALA A 90 0.63 -4.09 8.93
N ASN A 91 -0.02 -3.57 9.97
CA ASN A 91 -0.28 -4.34 11.20
C ASN A 91 -1.16 -5.58 10.93
N ALA A 92 -2.23 -5.43 10.14
CA ALA A 92 -3.08 -6.56 9.76
C ALA A 92 -2.29 -7.64 9.00
N ALA A 93 -1.45 -7.25 8.05
CA ALA A 93 -0.59 -8.17 7.30
C ALA A 93 0.42 -8.90 8.19
N LEU A 94 1.02 -8.20 9.14
CA LEU A 94 1.95 -8.80 10.12
C LEU A 94 1.26 -9.79 11.05
N ASP A 95 0.06 -9.46 11.51
CA ASP A 95 -0.71 -10.34 12.38
C ASP A 95 -1.10 -11.63 11.64
N LEU A 96 -1.48 -11.53 10.36
CA LEU A 96 -1.72 -12.70 9.51
C LEU A 96 -0.44 -13.51 9.30
N ALA A 97 0.69 -12.86 9.01
CA ALA A 97 1.98 -13.53 8.84
C ALA A 97 2.43 -14.25 10.12
N ARG A 98 2.24 -13.64 11.30
CA ARG A 98 2.53 -14.28 12.60
C ARG A 98 1.63 -15.49 12.85
N ARG A 99 0.32 -15.38 12.60
CA ARG A 99 -0.64 -16.50 12.73
C ARG A 99 -0.28 -17.64 11.79
N ARG A 100 0.14 -17.33 10.55
CA ARG A 100 0.57 -18.34 9.57
C ARG A 100 1.86 -19.03 9.99
N LYS A 101 2.85 -18.29 10.48
CA LYS A 101 4.11 -18.84 11.00
C LYS A 101 3.86 -19.83 12.14
N VAL A 102 2.95 -19.54 13.05
CA VAL A 102 2.54 -20.46 14.12
C VAL A 102 1.89 -21.72 13.57
N ARG A 103 1.08 -21.61 12.48
CA ARG A 103 0.48 -22.78 11.80
C ARG A 103 1.46 -23.52 10.88
N ALA A 104 2.37 -22.80 10.22
CA ALA A 104 3.32 -23.33 9.24
C ALA A 104 4.53 -24.07 9.88
N THR A 105 4.57 -24.18 11.21
CA THR A 105 5.43 -25.18 11.86
C THR A 105 5.03 -26.61 11.42
N GLU A 106 3.94 -26.75 10.67
CA GLU A 106 3.40 -28.00 10.13
C GLU A 106 3.35 -28.13 8.59
N ALA A 107 3.73 -27.12 7.77
CA ALA A 107 3.68 -27.24 6.29
C ALA A 107 4.57 -26.24 5.52
N LEU A 108 5.12 -26.69 4.37
CA LEU A 108 6.03 -25.95 3.47
C LEU A 108 5.31 -24.93 2.56
N PRO A 109 6.00 -23.87 2.07
CA PRO A 109 5.37 -22.76 1.31
C PRO A 109 5.41 -22.95 -0.21
N GLU A 110 4.36 -22.51 -0.88
CA GLU A 110 4.26 -22.40 -2.34
C GLU A 110 4.40 -20.95 -2.84
N GLY A 111 4.88 -20.84 -4.08
CA GLY A 111 5.47 -19.65 -4.71
C GLY A 111 4.53 -18.50 -5.10
N LEU A 112 5.17 -17.39 -5.47
CA LEU A 112 4.61 -16.08 -5.76
C LEU A 112 4.31 -15.88 -7.25
N SER A 113 3.19 -15.27 -7.59
CA SER A 113 2.88 -14.76 -8.92
C SER A 113 2.24 -13.37 -8.85
N ALA A 114 2.62 -12.48 -9.77
CA ALA A 114 2.14 -11.10 -9.83
C ALA A 114 1.19 -10.87 -11.01
N PRO A 115 0.16 -10.04 -10.91
CA PRO A 115 -0.66 -9.65 -12.06
C PRO A 115 -0.31 -8.27 -12.62
N SER A 116 -0.42 -8.17 -13.94
CA SER A 116 -0.11 -7.09 -14.86
C SER A 116 -1.37 -6.30 -15.26
N ARG A 117 -1.18 -4.99 -15.56
CA ARG A 117 -1.92 -4.21 -16.60
C ARG A 117 -1.54 -2.72 -16.52
N ASP A 118 -1.27 -2.01 -17.52
CA ASP A 118 -1.28 -1.64 -18.90
C ASP A 118 -1.15 -0.11 -19.01
N PRO A 119 -0.72 0.61 -19.96
CA PRO A 119 -0.27 0.53 -21.33
C PRO A 119 1.23 0.88 -21.57
N ALA A 120 1.72 0.70 -22.80
CA ALA A 120 3.06 0.33 -23.23
C ALA A 120 4.32 0.98 -22.63
N ALA A 121 4.44 2.30 -22.46
CA ALA A 121 5.66 2.90 -21.87
C ALA A 121 5.69 2.82 -20.34
N ASP A 122 4.54 2.98 -19.69
CA ASP A 122 4.34 2.73 -18.27
C ASP A 122 4.44 1.23 -17.95
N ALA A 123 4.09 0.35 -18.89
CA ALA A 123 4.23 -1.09 -18.74
C ALA A 123 5.70 -1.52 -18.70
N GLU A 124 6.53 -0.96 -19.56
CA GLU A 124 7.96 -1.25 -19.58
C GLU A 124 8.66 -0.77 -18.30
N LEU A 125 8.37 0.45 -17.84
CA LEU A 125 8.90 0.95 -16.57
C LEU A 125 8.41 0.10 -15.38
N ARG A 126 7.13 -0.28 -15.38
CA ARG A 126 6.56 -1.16 -14.33
C ARG A 126 7.16 -2.56 -14.37
N ARG A 127 7.35 -3.12 -15.55
CA ARG A 127 8.02 -4.42 -15.72
C ARG A 127 9.43 -4.38 -15.18
N ARG A 128 10.24 -3.39 -15.59
CA ARG A 128 11.60 -3.20 -15.12
C ARG A 128 11.69 -2.97 -13.61
N LEU A 129 10.78 -2.16 -13.06
CA LEU A 129 10.70 -1.95 -11.61
C LEU A 129 10.29 -3.25 -10.89
N GLY A 130 9.37 -4.01 -11.47
CA GLY A 130 8.99 -5.34 -10.98
C GLY A 130 10.18 -6.29 -10.93
N GLU A 131 10.91 -6.42 -12.02
CA GLU A 131 12.12 -7.24 -12.11
C GLU A 131 13.20 -6.79 -11.11
N ALA A 132 13.42 -5.49 -10.98
CA ALA A 132 14.33 -4.95 -9.98
C ALA A 132 13.89 -5.27 -8.55
N LEU A 133 12.60 -5.20 -8.26
CA LEU A 133 12.05 -5.58 -6.95
C LEU A 133 12.16 -7.08 -6.67
N GLU A 134 12.08 -7.93 -7.69
CA GLU A 134 12.28 -9.38 -7.52
C GLU A 134 13.73 -9.76 -7.15
N THR A 135 14.71 -8.88 -7.41
CA THR A 135 16.10 -9.09 -6.96
C THR A 135 16.28 -8.86 -5.45
N LEU A 136 15.30 -8.23 -4.79
CA LEU A 136 15.35 -7.93 -3.36
C LEU A 136 14.87 -9.10 -2.52
N THR A 137 15.49 -9.30 -1.36
CA THR A 137 14.94 -10.21 -0.34
C THR A 137 13.62 -9.66 0.21
N ALA A 138 12.76 -10.54 0.75
CA ALA A 138 11.48 -10.13 1.31
C ALA A 138 11.58 -8.99 2.35
N PRO A 139 12.53 -9.02 3.31
CA PRO A 139 12.72 -7.89 4.23
C PRO A 139 13.15 -6.59 3.53
N GLN A 140 14.01 -6.66 2.51
CA GLN A 140 14.44 -5.49 1.74
C GLN A 140 13.29 -4.86 0.97
N LYS A 141 12.45 -5.68 0.33
CA LYS A 141 11.25 -5.26 -0.39
C LYS A 141 10.26 -4.56 0.55
N ALA A 142 9.98 -5.18 1.70
CA ALA A 142 9.09 -4.60 2.71
C ALA A 142 9.61 -3.24 3.22
N VAL A 143 10.89 -3.15 3.55
CA VAL A 143 11.49 -1.90 4.06
C VAL A 143 11.44 -0.79 3.01
N VAL A 144 11.72 -1.06 1.72
CA VAL A 144 11.61 -0.07 0.64
C VAL A 144 10.18 0.44 0.49
N VAL A 145 9.19 -0.44 0.45
CA VAL A 145 7.79 -0.03 0.31
C VAL A 145 7.35 0.78 1.52
N LEU A 146 7.61 0.30 2.73
CA LEU A 146 7.21 1.00 3.95
C LEU A 146 7.90 2.35 4.11
N HIS A 147 9.20 2.46 3.77
CA HIS A 147 9.94 3.71 3.92
C HIS A 147 9.71 4.68 2.76
N ASP A 148 9.96 4.24 1.51
CA ASP A 148 10.04 5.13 0.35
C ASP A 148 8.66 5.44 -0.26
N VAL A 149 7.69 4.55 -0.09
CA VAL A 149 6.33 4.75 -0.61
C VAL A 149 5.38 5.22 0.48
N GLU A 150 5.47 4.63 1.68
CA GLU A 150 4.52 4.89 2.77
C GLU A 150 5.03 5.90 3.80
N GLY A 151 6.33 6.25 3.77
CA GLY A 151 6.91 7.28 4.63
C GLY A 151 7.10 6.86 6.09
N PHE A 152 7.15 5.55 6.39
CA PHE A 152 7.48 5.07 7.73
C PHE A 152 8.93 5.39 8.09
N THR A 153 9.18 5.72 9.34
CA THR A 153 10.54 5.85 9.87
C THR A 153 11.19 4.48 10.07
N HIS A 154 12.51 4.43 10.16
CA HIS A 154 13.23 3.17 10.42
C HIS A 154 12.83 2.55 11.77
N ALA A 155 12.56 3.38 12.78
CA ALA A 155 12.10 2.91 14.08
C ALA A 155 10.71 2.24 13.99
N GLU A 156 9.77 2.86 13.26
CA GLU A 156 8.43 2.29 13.02
C GLU A 156 8.53 0.99 12.23
N ILE A 157 9.37 0.94 11.18
CA ILE A 157 9.61 -0.28 10.39
C ILE A 157 10.23 -1.38 11.25
N GLY A 158 11.20 -1.02 12.10
CA GLY A 158 11.80 -1.95 13.04
C GLY A 158 10.77 -2.58 13.97
N ALA A 159 9.90 -1.76 14.55
CA ALA A 159 8.80 -2.22 15.39
C ALA A 159 7.77 -3.08 14.62
N LEU A 160 7.45 -2.68 13.37
CA LEU A 160 6.51 -3.39 12.52
C LEU A 160 7.03 -4.79 12.11
N LEU A 161 8.29 -4.86 11.68
CA LEU A 161 8.89 -6.09 11.14
C LEU A 161 9.66 -6.92 12.18
N ASP A 162 9.55 -6.55 13.47
CA ASP A 162 10.25 -7.21 14.58
C ASP A 162 11.77 -7.31 14.33
N MET A 163 12.37 -6.18 13.97
CA MET A 163 13.82 -6.07 13.75
C MET A 163 14.38 -4.78 14.37
N PRO A 164 15.69 -4.77 14.73
CA PRO A 164 16.34 -3.54 15.18
C PRO A 164 16.27 -2.42 14.13
N GLU A 165 16.13 -1.15 14.57
CA GLU A 165 16.11 0.01 13.68
C GLU A 165 17.32 0.06 12.74
N GLY A 166 18.52 -0.28 13.27
CA GLY A 166 19.75 -0.36 12.48
C GLY A 166 19.67 -1.41 11.36
N THR A 167 18.98 -2.51 11.60
CA THR A 167 18.72 -3.55 10.58
C THR A 167 17.79 -3.05 9.49
N ALA A 168 16.70 -2.36 9.87
CA ALA A 168 15.80 -1.73 8.90
C ALA A 168 16.55 -0.72 8.00
N ARG A 169 17.42 0.11 8.59
CA ARG A 169 18.29 1.06 7.86
C ARG A 169 19.25 0.34 6.91
N ALA A 170 19.88 -0.75 7.34
CA ALA A 170 20.78 -1.54 6.52
C ALA A 170 20.04 -2.19 5.35
N HIS A 171 18.85 -2.76 5.58
CA HIS A 171 18.01 -3.32 4.52
C HIS A 171 17.64 -2.27 3.47
N LEU A 172 17.24 -1.07 3.89
CA LEU A 172 16.92 0.03 2.98
C LEU A 172 18.15 0.43 2.13
N HIS A 173 19.32 0.56 2.77
CA HIS A 173 20.55 0.90 2.07
C HIS A 173 20.90 -0.14 1.00
N HIS A 174 20.87 -1.43 1.34
CA HIS A 174 21.16 -2.51 0.40
C HIS A 174 20.12 -2.60 -0.72
N ALA A 175 18.83 -2.46 -0.39
CA ALA A 175 17.76 -2.46 -1.36
C ALA A 175 17.90 -1.33 -2.38
N ARG A 176 18.16 -0.10 -1.93
CA ARG A 176 18.39 1.06 -2.81
C ARG A 176 19.64 0.88 -3.68
N ALA A 177 20.68 0.24 -3.16
CA ALA A 177 21.90 -0.07 -3.94
C ALA A 177 21.62 -1.08 -5.04
N ALA A 178 20.88 -2.16 -4.72
CA ALA A 178 20.48 -3.17 -5.70
C ALA A 178 19.56 -2.57 -6.78
N LEU A 179 18.53 -1.81 -6.39
CA LEU A 179 17.64 -1.14 -7.33
C LEU A 179 18.37 -0.16 -8.25
N ARG A 180 19.30 0.64 -7.71
CA ARG A 180 20.11 1.54 -8.54
C ARG A 180 20.94 0.80 -9.56
N LYS A 181 21.57 -0.32 -9.17
CA LYS A 181 22.35 -1.15 -10.09
C LYS A 181 21.47 -1.67 -11.23
N THR A 182 20.35 -2.33 -10.91
CA THR A 182 19.45 -2.87 -11.92
C THR A 182 18.87 -1.79 -12.84
N LEU A 183 18.51 -0.60 -12.29
CA LEU A 183 17.96 0.50 -13.08
C LEU A 183 19.03 1.27 -13.87
N SER A 184 20.33 1.25 -13.47
CA SER A 184 21.41 1.86 -14.25
C SER A 184 21.83 0.99 -15.42
N ASP A 185 21.86 -0.32 -15.24
CA ASP A 185 22.15 -1.28 -16.31
C ASP A 185 21.13 -1.14 -17.46
N LEU A 186 19.89 -0.80 -17.13
CA LEU A 186 18.82 -0.54 -18.09
C LEU A 186 18.92 0.81 -18.83
N ARG A 187 19.72 1.78 -18.32
CA ARG A 187 20.02 3.05 -19.02
C ARG A 187 21.19 2.93 -20.02
N GLY A 188 22.05 1.93 -19.84
CA GLY A 188 23.21 1.68 -20.68
C GLY A 188 22.92 0.89 -21.94
N GLU A 189 21.71 0.34 -22.10
CA GLU A 189 21.30 -0.46 -23.25
C GLU A 189 20.48 0.33 -24.31
N SER A 190 20.52 1.68 -24.29
CA SER A 190 19.81 2.55 -25.24
C SER A 190 20.79 3.22 -26.23
#